data_f64560a0eeaf9a0129d52b144375c60e
#
_entry.id   f64560a0eeaf9a0129d52b144375c60e
#
_cell.length_a   1.000
_cell.length_b   1.000
_cell.length_c   1.000
_cell.angle_alpha   90.00
_cell.angle_beta   90.00
_cell.angle_gamma   90.00
#
_symmetry.space_group_name_H-M   'P 1'
#
loop_
_entity.id
_entity.type
_entity.pdbx_description
1 polymer ?
#
loop_
_entity_poly.entity_id
_entity_poly.type
_entity_poly.pdbx_seq_one_letter_code
_entity_poly.pdbx_strand_id
1 'polypeptide(L)'
;MKAGEVLAQVAAALDARLAAHKVRVAAAAFDAYPYVTTYVSSPVAPTEDLGDSRRRLTFSINTVTVGETEAQCVALLARVTDALHRWRPEVGERSWRLEHVAAMPPAYDDDLPDRRVWTARDAWSLSVLI
;
A
#
# COMPACT_ATOMS: atom_id res chain seq x y z
N MET A 1 -17.19 -15.16 -0.06
CA MET A 1 -16.02 -14.62 0.65
C MET A 1 -16.40 -13.32 1.35
N LYS A 2 -15.95 -13.16 2.57
CA LYS A 2 -16.27 -11.96 3.36
C LYS A 2 -15.23 -10.87 3.10
N ALA A 3 -15.63 -9.61 3.26
CA ALA A 3 -14.75 -8.47 3.05
C ALA A 3 -13.46 -8.53 3.89
N GLY A 4 -13.56 -9.00 5.14
CA GLY A 4 -12.40 -9.16 6.02
C GLY A 4 -11.39 -10.19 5.53
N GLU A 5 -11.86 -11.26 4.89
CA GLU A 5 -10.99 -12.27 4.28
C GLU A 5 -10.25 -11.69 3.07
N VAL A 6 -10.96 -10.90 2.28
CA VAL A 6 -10.36 -10.22 1.12
C VAL A 6 -9.35 -9.19 1.57
N LEU A 7 -9.65 -8.43 2.62
CA LEU A 7 -8.71 -7.47 3.21
C LEU A 7 -7.39 -8.15 3.59
N ALA A 8 -7.45 -9.29 4.25
CA ALA A 8 -6.26 -10.05 4.63
C ALA A 8 -5.48 -10.54 3.41
N GLN A 9 -6.19 -11.00 2.37
CA GLN A 9 -5.56 -11.40 1.11
C GLN A 9 -4.87 -10.24 0.42
N VAL A 10 -5.50 -9.07 0.39
CA VAL A 10 -4.92 -7.86 -0.20
C VAL A 10 -3.65 -7.45 0.54
N ALA A 11 -3.71 -7.42 1.87
CA ALA A 11 -2.55 -7.07 2.69
C ALA A 11 -1.37 -8.05 2.46
N ALA A 12 -1.65 -9.35 2.43
CA ALA A 12 -0.63 -10.37 2.21
C ALA A 12 -0.04 -10.27 0.80
N ALA A 13 -0.87 -10.06 -0.22
CA ALA A 13 -0.43 -9.91 -1.60
C ALA A 13 0.44 -8.67 -1.78
N LEU A 14 0.07 -7.56 -1.15
CA LEU A 14 0.82 -6.31 -1.18
C LEU A 14 2.21 -6.49 -0.58
N ASP A 15 2.29 -7.08 0.60
CA ASP A 15 3.57 -7.30 1.29
C ASP A 15 4.48 -8.25 0.48
N ALA A 16 3.91 -9.31 -0.11
CA ALA A 16 4.66 -10.23 -0.96
C ALA A 16 5.17 -9.55 -2.23
N ARG A 17 4.36 -8.68 -2.85
CA ARG A 17 4.77 -7.93 -4.04
C ARG A 17 5.92 -6.99 -3.75
N LEU A 18 5.85 -6.27 -2.64
CA LEU A 18 6.92 -5.36 -2.22
C LEU A 18 8.20 -6.12 -1.90
N ALA A 19 8.10 -7.24 -1.18
CA ALA A 19 9.26 -8.08 -0.87
C ALA A 19 9.93 -8.61 -2.14
N ALA A 20 9.16 -9.00 -3.15
CA ALA A 20 9.68 -9.46 -4.44
C ALA A 20 10.47 -8.36 -5.17
N HIS A 21 10.18 -7.09 -4.91
CA HIS A 21 10.91 -5.93 -5.44
C HIS A 21 11.98 -5.41 -4.48
N LYS A 22 12.39 -6.22 -3.52
CA LYS A 22 13.45 -5.89 -2.54
C LYS A 22 13.10 -4.68 -1.67
N VAL A 23 11.82 -4.51 -1.38
CA VAL A 23 11.33 -3.48 -0.47
C VAL A 23 11.09 -4.12 0.89
N ARG A 24 11.74 -3.57 1.92
CA ARG A 24 11.50 -4.02 3.29
C ARG A 24 10.20 -3.41 3.79
N VAL A 25 9.26 -4.26 4.16
CA VAL A 25 8.00 -3.85 4.79
C VAL A 25 8.15 -4.01 6.30
N ALA A 26 7.83 -2.97 7.03
CA ALA A 26 7.95 -2.97 8.48
C ALA A 26 6.79 -2.22 9.13
N ALA A 27 6.55 -2.52 10.39
CA ALA A 27 5.61 -1.75 11.19
C ALA A 27 6.12 -0.32 11.40
N ALA A 28 5.23 0.59 11.78
CA ALA A 28 5.61 1.94 12.12
C ALA A 28 6.69 1.95 13.22
N ALA A 29 7.56 2.94 13.18
CA ALA A 29 8.66 3.12 14.14
C ALA A 29 9.70 1.99 14.14
N PHE A 30 9.95 1.39 12.97
CA PHE A 30 11.04 0.43 12.81
C PHE A 30 12.39 1.12 12.81
N ASP A 31 13.41 0.47 13.39
CA ASP A 31 14.74 1.08 13.63
C ASP A 31 15.72 0.94 12.47
N ALA A 32 15.50 0.04 11.54
CA ALA A 32 16.39 -0.18 10.40
C ALA A 32 15.84 0.53 9.15
N TYR A 33 16.64 1.43 8.57
CA TYR A 33 16.26 2.19 7.38
C TYR A 33 16.93 1.63 6.12
N PRO A 34 16.34 1.82 4.94
CA PRO A 34 14.98 2.33 4.70
C PRO A 34 13.93 1.23 4.84
N TYR A 35 12.69 1.62 4.99
CA TYR A 35 11.57 0.67 5.02
C TYR A 35 10.28 1.35 4.52
N VAL A 36 9.28 0.52 4.23
CA VAL A 36 7.93 1.00 3.90
C VAL A 36 6.95 0.42 4.91
N THR A 37 5.98 1.22 5.32
CA THR A 37 4.83 0.78 6.10
C THR A 37 3.60 0.83 5.22
N THR A 38 2.80 -0.23 5.26
CA THR A 38 1.60 -0.36 4.43
C THR A 38 0.36 -0.35 5.30
N TYR A 39 -0.67 0.34 4.83
CA TYR A 39 -1.97 0.39 5.47
C TYR A 39 -3.03 0.05 4.43
N VAL A 40 -3.83 -0.96 4.70
CA VAL A 40 -4.96 -1.33 3.85
C VAL A 40 -6.23 -1.09 4.63
N SER A 41 -7.08 -0.21 4.13
CA SER A 41 -8.35 0.11 4.77
C SER A 41 -9.47 -0.74 4.20
N SER A 42 -10.35 -1.18 5.08
CA SER A 42 -11.56 -1.87 4.69
C SER A 42 -12.44 -0.94 3.84
N PRO A 43 -13.17 -1.48 2.87
CA PRO A 43 -14.12 -0.67 2.11
C PRO A 43 -15.23 -0.16 3.03
N VAL A 44 -15.65 1.08 2.80
CA VAL A 44 -16.71 1.71 3.60
C VAL A 44 -18.04 1.02 3.34
N ALA A 45 -18.33 0.72 2.09
CA ALA A 45 -19.51 0.00 1.65
C ALA A 45 -19.26 -0.59 0.27
N PRO A 46 -19.98 -1.65 -0.12
CA PRO A 46 -19.94 -2.12 -1.49
C PRO A 46 -20.41 -1.01 -2.42
N THR A 47 -19.65 -0.73 -3.47
CA THR A 47 -19.97 0.31 -4.44
C THR A 47 -21.08 -0.12 -5.39
N GLU A 48 -21.19 -1.41 -5.65
CA GLU A 48 -22.17 -1.96 -6.57
C GLU A 48 -22.62 -3.33 -6.11
N ASP A 49 -23.90 -3.59 -6.27
CA ASP A 49 -24.47 -4.93 -6.25
C ASP A 49 -24.65 -5.36 -7.70
N LEU A 50 -23.88 -6.33 -8.14
CA LEU A 50 -23.90 -6.82 -9.51
C LEU A 50 -24.89 -7.97 -9.71
N GLY A 51 -25.95 -8.03 -8.93
CA GLY A 51 -26.86 -9.17 -8.91
C GLY A 51 -26.12 -10.40 -8.33
N ASP A 52 -26.73 -11.57 -8.28
CA ASP A 52 -26.10 -12.82 -7.84
C ASP A 52 -25.22 -12.72 -6.59
N SER A 53 -25.43 -11.72 -5.73
CA SER A 53 -24.63 -11.47 -4.52
C SER A 53 -23.18 -11.07 -4.78
N ARG A 54 -22.81 -10.77 -6.02
CA ARG A 54 -21.46 -10.27 -6.32
C ARG A 54 -21.34 -8.83 -5.91
N ARG A 55 -20.21 -8.49 -5.30
CA ARG A 55 -19.93 -7.13 -4.86
C ARG A 55 -18.58 -6.68 -5.35
N ARG A 56 -18.53 -5.43 -5.78
CA ARG A 56 -17.29 -4.76 -6.05
C ARG A 56 -16.89 -3.95 -4.82
N LEU A 57 -15.77 -4.30 -4.24
CA LEU A 57 -15.20 -3.60 -3.09
C LEU A 57 -14.01 -2.77 -3.55
N THR A 58 -13.90 -1.56 -3.01
CA THR A 58 -12.74 -0.70 -3.26
C THR A 58 -11.98 -0.51 -1.98
N PHE A 59 -10.73 -0.95 -1.97
CA PHE A 59 -9.82 -0.82 -0.84
C PHE A 59 -8.91 0.38 -1.04
N SER A 60 -8.71 1.14 0.03
CA SER A 60 -7.69 2.20 0.07
C SER A 60 -6.41 1.62 0.62
N ILE A 61 -5.32 1.83 -0.10
CA ILE A 61 -3.99 1.39 0.30
C ILE A 61 -3.12 2.63 0.46
N ASN A 62 -2.45 2.72 1.59
CA ASN A 62 -1.48 3.79 1.84
C ASN A 62 -0.11 3.19 2.10
N THR A 63 0.89 3.73 1.43
CA THR A 63 2.29 3.36 1.64
C THR A 63 3.05 4.55 2.19
N VAL A 64 3.80 4.34 3.26
CA VAL A 64 4.67 5.35 3.85
C VAL A 64 6.10 4.84 3.71
N THR A 65 6.86 5.50 2.84
CA THR A 65 8.26 5.18 2.61
C THR A 65 9.12 6.01 3.55
N VAL A 66 9.97 5.37 4.32
CA VAL A 66 10.80 6.02 5.34
C VAL A 66 12.27 5.79 5.05
N GLY A 67 13.04 6.86 5.02
CA GLY A 67 14.48 6.82 4.85
C GLY A 67 15.19 7.72 5.84
N GLU A 68 16.44 7.40 6.16
CA GLU A 68 17.28 8.21 7.02
C GLU A 68 17.76 9.47 6.30
N THR A 69 17.91 9.39 4.99
CA THR A 69 18.26 10.52 4.13
C THR A 69 17.22 10.69 3.03
N GLU A 70 17.17 11.86 2.42
CA GLU A 70 16.29 12.11 1.28
C GLU A 70 16.60 11.13 0.13
N ALA A 71 17.88 10.94 -0.19
CA ALA A 71 18.30 10.04 -1.26
C ALA A 71 17.85 8.60 -1.00
N GLN A 72 17.94 8.15 0.23
CA GLN A 72 17.49 6.82 0.63
C GLN A 72 15.98 6.67 0.48
N CYS A 73 15.23 7.69 0.91
CA CYS A 73 13.77 7.72 0.77
C CYS A 73 13.35 7.70 -0.71
N VAL A 74 13.98 8.52 -1.56
CA VAL A 74 13.69 8.59 -2.99
C VAL A 74 13.99 7.26 -3.68
N ALA A 75 15.11 6.63 -3.36
CA ALA A 75 15.50 5.35 -3.95
C ALA A 75 14.51 4.24 -3.59
N LEU A 76 14.07 4.18 -2.35
CA LEU A 76 13.08 3.19 -1.93
C LEU A 76 11.71 3.48 -2.54
N LEU A 77 11.32 4.75 -2.58
CA LEU A 77 10.05 5.16 -3.19
C LEU A 77 9.98 4.73 -4.67
N ALA A 78 11.08 4.84 -5.41
CA ALA A 78 11.14 4.37 -6.79
C ALA A 78 10.84 2.87 -6.89
N ARG A 79 11.39 2.06 -5.98
CA ARG A 79 11.10 0.62 -5.95
C ARG A 79 9.65 0.32 -5.60
N VAL A 80 9.09 1.06 -4.66
CA VAL A 80 7.66 0.92 -4.30
C VAL A 80 6.78 1.24 -5.49
N THR A 81 7.06 2.33 -6.18
CA THR A 81 6.31 2.74 -7.36
C THR A 81 6.42 1.69 -8.46
N ASP A 82 7.63 1.18 -8.74
CA ASP A 82 7.82 0.14 -9.75
C ASP A 82 7.07 -1.15 -9.40
N ALA A 83 7.02 -1.51 -8.11
CA ALA A 83 6.31 -2.69 -7.66
C ALA A 83 4.80 -2.57 -7.83
N LEU A 84 4.24 -1.40 -7.57
CA LEU A 84 2.81 -1.19 -7.44
C LEU A 84 2.15 -0.57 -8.66
N HIS A 85 2.91 0.14 -9.51
CA HIS A 85 2.35 0.79 -10.69
C HIS A 85 1.66 -0.22 -11.60
N ARG A 86 0.34 -0.08 -11.74
CA ARG A 86 -0.50 -0.93 -12.59
C ARG A 86 -0.44 -2.43 -12.25
N TRP A 87 -0.01 -2.76 -11.06
CA TRP A 87 -0.01 -4.14 -10.59
C TRP A 87 -1.45 -4.61 -10.35
N ARG A 88 -1.76 -5.82 -10.78
CA ARG A 88 -3.04 -6.47 -10.53
C ARG A 88 -2.83 -7.68 -9.63
N PRO A 89 -3.19 -7.58 -8.34
CA PRO A 89 -3.09 -8.74 -7.45
C PRO A 89 -4.14 -9.80 -7.79
N GLU A 90 -3.83 -11.05 -7.50
CA GLU A 90 -4.77 -12.16 -7.63
C GLU A 90 -5.50 -12.34 -6.30
N VAL A 91 -6.56 -11.58 -6.09
CA VAL A 91 -7.37 -11.61 -4.88
C VAL A 91 -8.85 -11.60 -5.23
N GLY A 92 -9.67 -12.21 -4.36
CA GLY A 92 -11.09 -12.33 -4.60
C GLY A 92 -11.40 -13.17 -5.84
N GLU A 93 -12.57 -12.97 -6.42
CA GLU A 93 -12.97 -13.59 -7.67
C GLU A 93 -12.28 -12.95 -8.87
N ARG A 94 -12.15 -11.62 -8.82
CA ARG A 94 -11.47 -10.82 -9.82
C ARG A 94 -10.96 -9.54 -9.16
N SER A 95 -9.84 -9.04 -9.64
CA SER A 95 -9.31 -7.75 -9.22
C SER A 95 -8.98 -6.90 -10.43
N TRP A 96 -8.86 -5.59 -10.21
CA TRP A 96 -8.41 -4.64 -11.21
C TRP A 96 -6.98 -4.20 -10.89
N ARG A 97 -6.37 -3.51 -11.84
CA ARG A 97 -5.04 -2.94 -11.61
C ARG A 97 -5.09 -1.86 -10.55
N LEU A 98 -4.06 -1.82 -9.73
CA LEU A 98 -3.90 -0.81 -8.71
C LEU A 98 -3.80 0.58 -9.35
N GLU A 99 -4.56 1.54 -8.82
CA GLU A 99 -4.54 2.93 -9.28
C GLU A 99 -3.80 3.80 -8.27
N HIS A 100 -2.89 4.62 -8.76
CA HIS A 100 -2.20 5.62 -7.95
C HIS A 100 -3.10 6.84 -7.81
N VAL A 101 -3.53 7.13 -6.60
CA VAL A 101 -4.53 8.19 -6.33
C VAL A 101 -3.86 9.50 -5.97
N ALA A 102 -2.85 9.46 -5.12
CA ALA A 102 -2.17 10.65 -4.66
C ALA A 102 -0.75 10.32 -4.22
N ALA A 103 0.12 11.31 -4.31
CA ALA A 103 1.50 11.21 -3.85
C ALA A 103 1.88 12.48 -3.10
N MET A 104 2.52 12.30 -1.94
CA MET A 104 3.19 13.38 -1.24
C MET A 104 4.70 13.16 -1.41
N PRO A 105 5.42 14.16 -1.93
CA PRO A 105 6.86 14.01 -2.15
C PRO A 105 7.61 13.82 -0.84
N PRO A 106 8.85 13.30 -0.89
CA PRO A 106 9.65 13.15 0.31
C PRO A 106 9.76 14.47 1.08
N ALA A 107 9.49 14.41 2.36
CA ALA A 107 9.55 15.54 3.27
C ALA A 107 10.29 15.13 4.53
N TYR A 108 11.01 16.08 5.10
CA TYR A 108 11.69 15.86 6.37
C TYR A 108 10.67 15.85 7.51
N ASP A 109 10.69 14.80 8.29
CA ASP A 109 9.79 14.62 9.41
C ASP A 109 10.58 14.81 10.71
N ASP A 110 10.37 15.93 11.37
CA ASP A 110 10.99 16.27 12.64
C ASP A 110 10.03 16.12 13.83
N ASP A 111 8.81 15.67 13.58
CA ASP A 111 7.80 15.46 14.63
C ASP A 111 8.10 14.24 15.51
N LEU A 112 8.99 13.36 15.06
CA LEU A 112 9.41 12.20 15.83
C LEU A 112 10.55 12.63 16.79
N PRO A 113 10.34 12.58 18.11
CA PRO A 113 11.26 13.20 19.07
C PRO A 113 12.69 12.63 19.06
N ASP A 114 12.84 11.36 18.66
CA ASP A 114 14.15 10.68 18.67
C ASP A 114 14.67 10.36 17.27
N ARG A 115 14.00 10.83 16.22
CA ARG A 115 14.34 10.45 14.85
C ARG A 115 14.22 11.62 13.90
N ARG A 116 15.22 11.73 13.03
CA ARG A 116 15.19 12.63 11.90
C ARG A 116 15.13 11.80 10.63
N VAL A 117 13.93 11.71 10.06
CA VAL A 117 13.68 10.84 8.91
C VAL A 117 13.01 11.61 7.78
N TRP A 118 13.17 11.10 6.59
CA TRP A 118 12.44 11.54 5.40
C TRP A 118 11.32 10.55 5.13
N THR A 119 10.13 11.07 4.90
CA THR A 119 8.96 10.25 4.60
C THR A 119 8.31 10.68 3.29
N ALA A 120 7.83 9.70 2.55
CA ALA A 120 7.00 9.91 1.36
C ALA A 120 5.73 9.08 1.52
N ARG A 121 4.59 9.67 1.20
CA ARG A 121 3.29 9.03 1.36
C ARG A 121 2.59 8.93 0.03
N ASP A 122 2.07 7.74 -0.27
CA ASP A 122 1.31 7.47 -1.48
C ASP A 122 0.00 6.81 -1.13
N ALA A 123 -1.03 7.19 -1.85
CA ALA A 123 -2.35 6.57 -1.75
C ALA A 123 -2.66 5.83 -3.04
N TRP A 124 -3.19 4.63 -2.88
CA TRP A 124 -3.55 3.72 -3.97
C TRP A 124 -4.97 3.23 -3.77
N SER A 125 -5.61 2.85 -4.84
CA SER A 125 -6.96 2.29 -4.83
C SER A 125 -6.97 0.95 -5.55
N LEU A 126 -7.61 -0.04 -4.94
CA LEU A 126 -7.76 -1.37 -5.51
C LEU A 126 -9.22 -1.79 -5.49
N SER A 127 -9.75 -2.16 -6.64
CA SER A 127 -11.08 -2.74 -6.75
C SER A 127 -11.01 -4.24 -6.88
N VAL A 128 -11.88 -4.93 -6.16
CA VAL A 128 -11.95 -6.40 -6.11
C VAL A 128 -13.41 -6.84 -6.20
N LEU A 129 -13.67 -7.82 -7.02
CA LEU A 129 -14.97 -8.49 -7.11
C LEU A 129 -14.96 -9.71 -6.19
N ILE A 130 -15.96 -9.81 -5.32
CA ILE A 130 -16.10 -10.95 -4.41
C ILE A 130 -17.46 -11.63 -4.57
#